data_b90dfa04c957e4b0282a4c120a71d6e9
#
_entry.id   b90dfa04c957e4b0282a4c120a71d6e9
#
_cell.length_a   1.000
_cell.length_b   1.000
_cell.length_c   1.000
_cell.angle_alpha   90.00
_cell.angle_beta   90.00
_cell.angle_gamma   90.00
#
_symmetry.space_group_name_H-M   'P 1'
#
loop_
_entity.id
_entity.type
_entity.pdbx_description
1 polymer ?
#
loop_
_entity_poly.entity_id
_entity_poly.type
_entity_poly.pdbx_seq_one_letter_code
_entity_poly.pdbx_strand_id
1 'polypeptide(L)'
;MFIHHTLMMLEDAGMRIKYPKIRHILLDKDGNGKLHEYHSLVQGRQVSVEQNPQMKFLMLFALLDLHVDASYPELEGKGYREKYDSLPAQGDYNLILRQLFRVAKVIRNALVHNQSSFVISDGQVSVDYTHGKHHFCLNISWEEFQDFQTAVVMYVRCDMGKGSYFMGIMRSVYASVLAGITKFNDEFGSALEQPTTGIKMIRHMRQIVMHPPYETCGDALRFPSAARKTPEWEGLDIYIVQSGEEFLVPREALDEDLSITKHDLITGWKREGHYPQVKVQ
;
A
#
# COMPACT_ATOMS: atom_id res chain seq x y z
N MET A 1 -10.48 22.40 -5.17
CA MET A 1 -10.94 21.32 -4.26
C MET A 1 -9.81 20.84 -3.32
N PHE A 2 -8.67 20.40 -3.82
CA PHE A 2 -7.53 19.90 -3.00
C PHE A 2 -7.07 20.87 -1.90
N ILE A 3 -6.73 22.11 -2.25
CA ILE A 3 -6.25 23.13 -1.29
C ILE A 3 -7.27 23.37 -0.17
N HIS A 4 -8.54 23.55 -0.53
CA HIS A 4 -9.60 23.80 0.44
C HIS A 4 -9.78 22.62 1.42
N HIS A 5 -9.81 21.39 0.92
CA HIS A 5 -9.91 20.19 1.75
C HIS A 5 -8.70 20.02 2.66
N THR A 6 -7.50 20.31 2.14
CA THR A 6 -6.26 20.25 2.95
C THR A 6 -6.29 21.26 4.10
N LEU A 7 -6.71 22.49 3.84
CA LEU A 7 -6.83 23.52 4.88
C LEU A 7 -7.85 23.10 5.96
N MET A 8 -9.03 22.61 5.56
CA MET A 8 -10.03 22.13 6.52
C MET A 8 -9.50 20.97 7.37
N MET A 9 -8.78 20.03 6.76
CA MET A 9 -8.17 18.91 7.51
C MET A 9 -7.09 19.38 8.49
N LEU A 10 -6.31 20.40 8.13
CA LEU A 10 -5.30 20.98 9.00
C LEU A 10 -5.96 21.73 10.18
N GLU A 11 -7.07 22.42 9.93
CA GLU A 11 -7.87 23.07 10.98
C GLU A 11 -8.50 22.04 11.92
N ASP A 12 -9.09 20.98 11.41
CA ASP A 12 -9.66 19.87 12.19
C ASP A 12 -8.58 19.15 13.02
N ALA A 13 -7.35 19.07 12.49
CA ALA A 13 -6.18 18.56 13.21
C ALA A 13 -5.64 19.53 14.28
N GLY A 14 -6.29 20.68 14.48
CA GLY A 14 -5.97 21.66 15.52
C GLY A 14 -4.98 22.75 15.11
N MET A 15 -4.67 22.88 13.81
CA MET A 15 -3.87 24.00 13.32
C MET A 15 -4.68 25.29 13.44
N ARG A 16 -4.23 26.22 14.27
CA ARG A 16 -4.89 27.52 14.46
C ARG A 16 -4.33 28.54 13.49
N ILE A 17 -5.10 28.86 12.44
CA ILE A 17 -4.78 29.96 11.53
C ILE A 17 -5.33 31.25 12.15
N LYS A 18 -4.45 32.17 12.49
CA LYS A 18 -4.83 33.46 13.08
C LYS A 18 -5.02 34.48 11.98
N TYR A 19 -6.24 34.61 11.48
CA TYR A 19 -6.61 35.72 10.60
C TYR A 19 -6.85 36.99 11.42
N PRO A 20 -6.61 38.18 10.86
CA PRO A 20 -7.04 39.46 11.46
C PRO A 20 -8.55 39.45 11.66
N LYS A 21 -9.01 39.73 12.87
CA LYS A 21 -10.45 39.90 13.14
C LYS A 21 -10.91 41.20 12.47
N ILE A 22 -11.79 41.09 11.48
CA ILE A 22 -12.38 42.26 10.81
C ILE A 22 -13.72 42.55 11.47
N ARG A 23 -13.87 43.76 11.94
CA ARG A 23 -15.14 44.26 12.50
C ARG A 23 -15.75 45.24 11.50
N HIS A 24 -16.99 45.01 11.12
CA HIS A 24 -17.75 45.93 10.27
C HIS A 24 -18.56 46.85 11.17
N ILE A 25 -18.38 48.17 11.03
CA ILE A 25 -19.17 49.17 11.71
C ILE A 25 -20.07 49.84 10.65
N LEU A 26 -21.38 49.67 10.79
CA LEU A 26 -22.35 50.39 9.99
C LEU A 26 -22.71 51.68 10.74
N LEU A 27 -22.50 52.82 10.10
CA LEU A 27 -22.90 54.12 10.61
C LEU A 27 -24.34 54.40 10.21
N ASP A 28 -25.17 54.87 11.14
CA ASP A 28 -26.47 55.41 10.88
C ASP A 28 -26.38 56.85 10.31
N LYS A 29 -27.55 57.47 10.04
CA LYS A 29 -27.60 58.82 9.48
C LYS A 29 -27.04 59.90 10.41
N ASP A 30 -26.96 59.61 11.69
CA ASP A 30 -26.46 60.49 12.73
C ASP A 30 -24.99 60.20 13.10
N GLY A 31 -24.33 59.30 12.36
CA GLY A 31 -22.94 58.92 12.55
C GLY A 31 -22.70 57.96 13.70
N ASN A 32 -23.77 57.40 14.33
CA ASN A 32 -23.62 56.40 15.38
C ASN A 32 -23.31 55.03 14.76
N GLY A 33 -22.25 54.40 15.26
CA GLY A 33 -21.82 53.07 14.78
C GLY A 33 -22.57 51.95 15.47
N LYS A 34 -23.22 51.10 14.72
CA LYS A 34 -23.65 49.75 15.22
C LYS A 34 -22.61 48.71 14.78
N LEU A 35 -22.07 48.05 15.78
CA LEU A 35 -21.17 46.92 15.54
C LEU A 35 -21.98 45.70 15.08
N HIS A 36 -21.71 45.24 13.84
CA HIS A 36 -22.22 43.97 13.34
C HIS A 36 -21.12 42.92 13.46
N GLU A 37 -21.28 42.00 14.41
CA GLU A 37 -20.47 40.81 14.46
C GLU A 37 -21.11 39.78 13.52
N TYR A 38 -20.45 39.50 12.38
CA TYR A 38 -20.79 38.36 11.56
C TYR A 38 -20.18 37.13 12.20
N HIS A 39 -20.99 36.38 12.92
CA HIS A 39 -20.66 34.98 13.19
C HIS A 39 -20.91 34.21 11.91
N SER A 40 -19.88 34.01 11.10
CA SER A 40 -19.94 32.95 10.08
C SER A 40 -19.99 31.63 10.82
N LEU A 41 -21.20 31.11 11.02
CA LEU A 41 -21.39 29.68 11.29
C LEU A 41 -20.94 28.92 10.05
N VAL A 42 -19.64 28.79 9.86
CA VAL A 42 -19.10 27.75 9.02
C VAL A 42 -19.44 26.47 9.76
N GLN A 43 -20.59 25.88 9.45
CA GLN A 43 -20.82 24.49 9.76
C GLN A 43 -19.69 23.72 9.06
N GLY A 44 -18.64 23.42 9.83
CA GLY A 44 -17.54 22.61 9.35
C GLY A 44 -18.09 21.28 8.87
N ARG A 45 -18.22 21.10 7.56
CA ARG A 45 -18.33 19.77 7.00
C ARG A 45 -17.03 19.08 7.41
N GLN A 46 -17.11 18.08 8.25
CA GLN A 46 -15.97 17.20 8.49
C GLN A 46 -15.53 16.65 7.11
N VAL A 47 -14.38 17.11 6.67
CA VAL A 47 -13.75 16.60 5.44
C VAL A 47 -12.87 15.44 5.86
N SER A 48 -13.34 14.22 5.61
CA SER A 48 -12.54 13.04 5.88
C SER A 48 -11.49 12.84 4.78
N VAL A 49 -10.33 12.27 5.15
CA VAL A 49 -9.30 11.82 4.17
C VAL A 49 -9.90 10.87 3.15
N GLU A 50 -10.95 10.12 3.53
CA GLU A 50 -11.67 9.20 2.67
C GLU A 50 -12.26 9.89 1.43
N GLN A 51 -12.75 11.10 1.59
CA GLN A 51 -13.36 11.90 0.51
C GLN A 51 -12.35 12.60 -0.40
N ASN A 52 -11.05 12.52 -0.06
CA ASN A 52 -9.99 13.15 -0.83
C ASN A 52 -8.90 12.13 -1.25
N PRO A 53 -9.08 11.44 -2.38
CA PRO A 53 -8.13 10.44 -2.83
C PRO A 53 -6.73 10.99 -3.11
N GLN A 54 -6.62 12.26 -3.49
CA GLN A 54 -5.34 12.92 -3.73
C GLN A 54 -4.56 13.09 -2.42
N MET A 55 -5.22 13.55 -1.36
CA MET A 55 -4.61 13.68 -0.04
C MET A 55 -4.24 12.31 0.53
N LYS A 56 -5.15 11.34 0.44
CA LYS A 56 -4.88 9.95 0.84
C LYS A 56 -3.61 9.43 0.19
N PHE A 57 -3.44 9.66 -1.11
CA PHE A 57 -2.26 9.23 -1.83
C PHE A 57 -0.99 9.96 -1.38
N LEU A 58 -1.03 11.28 -1.17
CA LEU A 58 0.14 12.03 -0.70
C LEU A 58 0.60 11.56 0.69
N MET A 59 -0.34 11.26 1.60
CA MET A 59 -0.02 10.66 2.89
C MET A 59 0.61 9.27 2.73
N LEU A 60 0.04 8.44 1.86
CA LEU A 60 0.57 7.11 1.56
C LEU A 60 1.98 7.18 0.97
N PHE A 61 2.23 8.13 0.05
CA PHE A 61 3.55 8.34 -0.52
C PHE A 61 4.56 8.77 0.55
N ALA A 62 4.18 9.69 1.45
CA ALA A 62 5.05 10.10 2.55
C ALA A 62 5.43 8.91 3.46
N LEU A 63 4.47 8.02 3.76
CA LEU A 63 4.75 6.80 4.52
C LEU A 63 5.68 5.85 3.78
N LEU A 64 5.52 5.69 2.46
CA LEU A 64 6.41 4.87 1.64
C LEU A 64 7.83 5.45 1.61
N ASP A 65 7.96 6.76 1.45
CA ASP A 65 9.27 7.44 1.43
C ASP A 65 9.98 7.31 2.78
N LEU A 66 9.26 7.50 3.89
CA LEU A 66 9.77 7.26 5.24
C LEU A 66 10.19 5.78 5.46
N HIS A 67 9.41 4.83 4.93
CA HIS A 67 9.76 3.41 5.01
C HIS A 67 11.05 3.10 4.23
N VAL A 68 11.22 3.72 3.07
CA VAL A 68 12.46 3.60 2.29
C VAL A 68 13.64 4.16 3.07
N ASP A 69 13.52 5.37 3.63
CA ASP A 69 14.60 6.00 4.41
C ASP A 69 14.93 5.20 5.68
N ALA A 70 13.93 4.66 6.38
CA ALA A 70 14.15 3.82 7.54
C ALA A 70 14.80 2.46 7.19
N SER A 71 14.50 1.90 6.02
CA SER A 71 15.06 0.62 5.57
C SER A 71 16.46 0.77 4.94
N TYR A 72 16.76 1.96 4.39
CA TYR A 72 18.00 2.30 3.69
C TYR A 72 18.47 3.70 4.13
N PRO A 73 19.06 3.84 5.34
CA PRO A 73 19.40 5.14 5.93
C PRO A 73 20.33 6.00 5.06
N GLU A 74 21.09 5.37 4.17
CA GLU A 74 21.97 6.06 3.21
C GLU A 74 21.19 6.81 2.12
N LEU A 75 19.87 6.59 2.02
CA LEU A 75 18.98 7.25 1.06
C LEU A 75 18.26 8.46 1.66
N GLU A 76 18.33 8.66 2.98
CA GLU A 76 17.69 9.78 3.65
C GLU A 76 18.17 11.13 3.08
N GLY A 77 17.21 12.00 2.77
CA GLY A 77 17.47 13.32 2.19
C GLY A 77 17.82 13.33 0.70
N LYS A 78 17.94 12.18 0.04
CA LYS A 78 18.18 12.10 -1.40
C LYS A 78 16.93 12.39 -2.22
N GLY A 79 17.13 12.86 -3.46
CA GLY A 79 16.05 13.05 -4.41
C GLY A 79 15.42 11.72 -4.85
N TYR A 80 14.15 11.74 -5.24
CA TYR A 80 13.39 10.49 -5.57
C TYR A 80 14.00 9.68 -6.71
N ARG A 81 14.64 10.34 -7.68
CA ARG A 81 15.37 9.65 -8.74
C ARG A 81 16.58 8.90 -8.18
N GLU A 82 17.35 9.58 -7.36
CA GLU A 82 18.55 9.01 -6.73
C GLU A 82 18.20 7.87 -5.78
N LYS A 83 17.09 8.00 -5.01
CA LYS A 83 16.56 6.90 -4.20
C LYS A 83 16.24 5.69 -5.07
N TYR A 84 15.50 5.88 -6.17
CA TYR A 84 15.16 4.77 -7.08
C TYR A 84 16.40 4.10 -7.68
N ASP A 85 17.38 4.88 -8.14
CA ASP A 85 18.62 4.35 -8.73
C ASP A 85 19.44 3.54 -7.71
N SER A 86 19.37 3.92 -6.43
CA SER A 86 20.12 3.30 -5.33
C SER A 86 19.39 2.16 -4.64
N LEU A 87 18.05 2.05 -4.77
CA LEU A 87 17.29 0.96 -4.19
C LEU A 87 17.73 -0.38 -4.77
N PRO A 88 17.97 -1.42 -3.93
CA PRO A 88 18.35 -2.73 -4.40
C PRO A 88 17.30 -3.31 -5.36
N ALA A 89 17.75 -4.02 -6.38
CA ALA A 89 16.87 -4.72 -7.33
C ALA A 89 16.87 -6.26 -7.12
N GLN A 90 17.75 -6.77 -6.26
CA GLN A 90 17.89 -8.21 -6.05
C GLN A 90 16.81 -8.74 -5.10
N GLY A 91 16.20 -9.85 -5.50
CA GLY A 91 15.11 -10.51 -4.78
C GLY A 91 13.78 -9.76 -4.92
N ASP A 92 12.69 -10.53 -4.85
CA ASP A 92 11.34 -10.01 -5.11
C ASP A 92 10.91 -8.90 -4.15
N TYR A 93 11.35 -8.96 -2.88
CA TYR A 93 11.06 -7.92 -1.90
C TYR A 93 11.53 -6.55 -2.38
N ASN A 94 12.79 -6.46 -2.76
CA ASN A 94 13.41 -5.20 -3.21
C ASN A 94 12.89 -4.79 -4.58
N LEU A 95 12.76 -5.73 -5.50
CA LEU A 95 12.25 -5.47 -6.85
C LEU A 95 10.85 -4.86 -6.79
N ILE A 96 9.91 -5.48 -6.08
CA ILE A 96 8.54 -4.97 -6.00
C ILE A 96 8.51 -3.61 -5.28
N LEU A 97 9.21 -3.46 -4.14
CA LEU A 97 9.31 -2.17 -3.44
C LEU A 97 9.79 -1.06 -4.37
N ARG A 98 10.87 -1.32 -5.11
CA ARG A 98 11.45 -0.39 -6.09
C ARG A 98 10.45 0.01 -7.17
N GLN A 99 9.71 -0.94 -7.73
CA GLN A 99 8.72 -0.65 -8.78
C GLN A 99 7.51 0.11 -8.22
N LEU A 100 7.02 -0.24 -7.02
CA LEU A 100 5.97 0.53 -6.35
C LEU A 100 6.40 1.97 -6.07
N PHE A 101 7.64 2.16 -5.62
CA PHE A 101 8.20 3.51 -5.39
C PHE A 101 8.26 4.32 -6.69
N ARG A 102 8.61 3.69 -7.82
CA ARG A 102 8.65 4.29 -9.15
C ARG A 102 7.26 4.77 -9.60
N VAL A 103 6.24 3.93 -9.48
CA VAL A 103 4.84 4.29 -9.78
C VAL A 103 4.36 5.41 -8.85
N ALA A 104 4.64 5.29 -7.55
CA ALA A 104 4.26 6.28 -6.55
C ALA A 104 4.85 7.66 -6.85
N LYS A 105 6.10 7.72 -7.28
CA LYS A 105 6.78 8.96 -7.66
C LYS A 105 6.08 9.68 -8.83
N VAL A 106 5.66 8.94 -9.86
CA VAL A 106 4.93 9.52 -11.01
C VAL A 106 3.65 10.18 -10.55
N ILE A 107 2.86 9.49 -9.74
CA ILE A 107 1.59 10.03 -9.21
C ILE A 107 1.84 11.23 -8.29
N ARG A 108 2.80 11.12 -7.35
CA ARG A 108 3.13 12.21 -6.43
C ARG A 108 3.54 13.48 -7.18
N ASN A 109 4.37 13.35 -8.20
CA ASN A 109 4.84 14.50 -8.96
C ASN A 109 3.70 15.17 -9.73
N ALA A 110 2.75 14.41 -10.28
CA ALA A 110 1.54 14.98 -10.86
C ALA A 110 0.74 15.76 -9.81
N LEU A 111 0.48 15.17 -8.64
CA LEU A 111 -0.32 15.79 -7.59
C LEU A 111 0.28 17.09 -7.03
N VAL A 112 1.61 17.17 -6.94
CA VAL A 112 2.31 18.32 -6.34
C VAL A 112 2.59 19.41 -7.35
N HIS A 113 2.94 19.06 -8.58
CA HIS A 113 3.44 20.03 -9.58
C HIS A 113 2.54 20.20 -10.80
N ASN A 114 1.70 19.21 -11.10
CA ASN A 114 0.85 19.17 -12.30
C ASN A 114 -0.55 18.64 -11.97
N GLN A 115 -1.24 19.27 -11.04
CA GLN A 115 -2.49 18.78 -10.45
C GLN A 115 -3.59 18.48 -11.48
N SER A 116 -3.65 19.24 -12.57
CA SER A 116 -4.58 19.01 -13.67
C SER A 116 -4.28 17.72 -14.46
N SER A 117 -3.08 17.19 -14.33
CA SER A 117 -2.66 15.94 -14.98
C SER A 117 -3.04 14.68 -14.21
N PHE A 118 -3.58 14.80 -13.00
CA PHE A 118 -4.11 13.69 -12.21
C PHE A 118 -5.63 13.69 -12.28
N VAL A 119 -6.19 12.67 -12.92
CA VAL A 119 -7.63 12.57 -13.15
C VAL A 119 -8.12 11.21 -12.65
N ILE A 120 -9.25 11.22 -11.95
CA ILE A 120 -10.02 10.02 -11.61
C ILE A 120 -11.36 10.13 -12.33
N SER A 121 -11.60 9.26 -13.30
CA SER A 121 -12.86 9.19 -14.06
C SER A 121 -13.10 7.79 -14.59
N ASP A 122 -14.34 7.41 -14.73
CA ASP A 122 -14.78 6.15 -15.37
C ASP A 122 -14.08 4.90 -14.84
N GLY A 123 -13.85 4.85 -13.51
CA GLY A 123 -13.16 3.73 -12.88
C GLY A 123 -11.66 3.65 -13.19
N GLN A 124 -11.07 4.72 -13.66
CA GLN A 124 -9.64 4.82 -14.00
C GLN A 124 -8.95 5.94 -13.23
N VAL A 125 -7.68 5.73 -12.92
CA VAL A 125 -6.75 6.76 -12.46
C VAL A 125 -5.77 7.02 -13.58
N SER A 126 -5.73 8.26 -14.06
CA SER A 126 -4.87 8.69 -15.16
C SER A 126 -3.93 9.79 -14.72
N VAL A 127 -2.68 9.68 -15.13
CA VAL A 127 -1.63 10.70 -14.98
C VAL A 127 -1.02 10.92 -16.36
N ASP A 128 -0.88 12.18 -16.79
CA ASP A 128 -0.20 12.50 -18.05
C ASP A 128 0.41 13.91 -17.95
N TYR A 129 1.73 14.01 -17.95
CA TYR A 129 2.45 15.28 -17.94
C TYR A 129 3.85 15.14 -18.54
N THR A 130 4.44 16.26 -18.92
CA THR A 130 5.83 16.35 -19.39
C THR A 130 6.64 17.19 -18.41
N HIS A 131 7.81 16.71 -18.04
CA HIS A 131 8.78 17.46 -17.25
C HIS A 131 10.18 17.35 -17.88
N GLY A 132 10.76 18.48 -18.26
CA GLY A 132 11.98 18.50 -19.03
C GLY A 132 11.82 17.77 -20.38
N LYS A 133 12.65 16.76 -20.60
CA LYS A 133 12.62 15.94 -21.84
C LYS A 133 11.80 14.65 -21.70
N HIS A 134 11.27 14.38 -20.51
CA HIS A 134 10.62 13.12 -20.22
C HIS A 134 9.10 13.29 -20.17
N HIS A 135 8.40 12.37 -20.80
CA HIS A 135 6.96 12.24 -20.72
C HIS A 135 6.62 11.19 -19.64
N PHE A 136 5.80 11.60 -18.69
CA PHE A 136 5.34 10.77 -17.58
C PHE A 136 3.87 10.46 -17.78
N CYS A 137 3.53 9.19 -17.78
CA CYS A 137 2.14 8.78 -17.82
C CYS A 137 1.89 7.51 -17.01
N LEU A 138 0.69 7.42 -16.48
CA LEU A 138 0.14 6.22 -15.85
C LEU A 138 -1.34 6.16 -16.19
N ASN A 139 -1.83 4.97 -16.56
CA ASN A 139 -3.25 4.67 -16.60
C ASN A 139 -3.47 3.33 -15.91
N ILE A 140 -4.20 3.36 -14.79
CA ILE A 140 -4.47 2.19 -13.96
C ILE A 140 -5.95 2.18 -13.58
N SER A 141 -6.59 1.02 -13.54
CA SER A 141 -7.96 0.91 -13.08
C SER A 141 -8.08 1.30 -11.60
N TRP A 142 -9.25 1.74 -11.19
CA TRP A 142 -9.48 2.15 -9.80
C TRP A 142 -9.29 1.00 -8.80
N GLU A 143 -9.68 -0.22 -9.17
CA GLU A 143 -9.57 -1.39 -8.31
C GLU A 143 -8.09 -1.74 -8.08
N GLU A 144 -7.28 -1.82 -9.14
CA GLU A 144 -5.86 -2.14 -9.03
C GLU A 144 -5.04 -0.97 -8.46
N PHE A 145 -5.56 0.26 -8.56
CA PHE A 145 -5.01 1.38 -7.81
C PHE A 145 -5.19 1.21 -6.29
N GLN A 146 -6.32 0.63 -5.84
CA GLN A 146 -6.49 0.27 -4.44
C GLN A 146 -5.55 -0.88 -4.03
N ASP A 147 -5.30 -1.83 -4.93
CA ASP A 147 -4.29 -2.86 -4.72
C ASP A 147 -2.88 -2.28 -4.60
N PHE A 148 -2.55 -1.29 -5.42
CA PHE A 148 -1.31 -0.54 -5.29
C PHE A 148 -1.19 0.11 -3.90
N GLN A 149 -2.24 0.78 -3.42
CA GLN A 149 -2.26 1.35 -2.07
C GLN A 149 -2.09 0.27 -0.99
N THR A 150 -2.74 -0.87 -1.17
CA THR A 150 -2.62 -2.03 -0.28
C THR A 150 -1.19 -2.55 -0.24
N ALA A 151 -0.53 -2.70 -1.39
CA ALA A 151 0.87 -3.13 -1.47
C ALA A 151 1.80 -2.19 -0.68
N VAL A 152 1.62 -0.89 -0.83
CA VAL A 152 2.41 0.11 -0.07
C VAL A 152 2.18 -0.04 1.43
N VAL A 153 0.92 -0.15 1.87
CA VAL A 153 0.59 -0.32 3.30
C VAL A 153 1.19 -1.59 3.87
N MET A 154 1.20 -2.69 3.10
CA MET A 154 1.80 -3.96 3.52
C MET A 154 3.31 -3.84 3.78
N TYR A 155 4.03 -3.09 2.95
CA TYR A 155 5.44 -2.79 3.20
C TYR A 155 5.65 -1.95 4.45
N VAL A 156 4.89 -0.87 4.60
CA VAL A 156 5.03 0.08 5.72
C VAL A 156 4.70 -0.57 7.06
N ARG A 157 3.65 -1.39 7.13
CA ARG A 157 3.23 -2.04 8.38
C ARG A 157 4.14 -3.20 8.78
N CYS A 158 4.70 -3.91 7.83
CA CYS A 158 5.51 -5.11 8.06
C CYS A 158 4.86 -6.16 8.98
N ASP A 159 3.54 -6.20 9.06
CA ASP A 159 2.81 -7.07 10.00
C ASP A 159 3.06 -8.57 9.75
N MET A 160 3.40 -8.94 8.52
CA MET A 160 3.67 -10.31 8.09
C MET A 160 5.16 -10.69 8.16
N GLY A 161 6.03 -9.78 8.63
CA GLY A 161 7.47 -9.94 8.44
C GLY A 161 7.90 -9.72 6.98
N LYS A 162 9.05 -10.31 6.60
CA LYS A 162 9.63 -10.21 5.24
C LYS A 162 9.82 -11.59 4.58
N GLY A 163 9.30 -12.65 5.21
CA GLY A 163 9.48 -14.04 4.77
C GLY A 163 8.62 -14.44 3.58
N SER A 164 8.65 -15.73 3.27
CA SER A 164 7.98 -16.32 2.10
C SER A 164 6.46 -16.10 2.10
N TYR A 165 5.83 -16.08 3.28
CA TYR A 165 4.40 -15.84 3.39
C TYR A 165 4.03 -14.42 2.91
N PHE A 166 4.74 -13.42 3.41
CA PHE A 166 4.59 -12.03 2.94
C PHE A 166 4.79 -11.95 1.42
N MET A 167 5.87 -12.56 0.93
CA MET A 167 6.19 -12.50 -0.50
C MET A 167 5.17 -13.22 -1.38
N GLY A 168 4.59 -14.33 -0.90
CA GLY A 168 3.53 -15.04 -1.62
C GLY A 168 2.28 -14.17 -1.83
N ILE A 169 1.84 -13.46 -0.79
CA ILE A 169 0.74 -12.49 -0.89
C ILE A 169 1.14 -11.29 -1.77
N MET A 170 2.33 -10.73 -1.54
CA MET A 170 2.80 -9.53 -2.23
C MET A 170 2.94 -9.74 -3.74
N ARG A 171 3.43 -10.92 -4.19
CA ARG A 171 3.48 -11.26 -5.62
C ARG A 171 2.10 -11.23 -6.27
N SER A 172 1.08 -11.69 -5.55
CA SER A 172 -0.31 -11.67 -6.07
C SER A 172 -0.88 -10.26 -6.12
N VAL A 173 -0.66 -9.47 -5.07
CA VAL A 173 -1.10 -8.06 -5.04
C VAL A 173 -0.41 -7.27 -6.16
N TYR A 174 0.91 -7.42 -6.29
CA TYR A 174 1.68 -6.71 -7.31
C TYR A 174 1.33 -7.17 -8.73
N ALA A 175 1.05 -8.46 -8.95
CA ALA A 175 0.57 -8.96 -10.24
C ALA A 175 -0.77 -8.33 -10.63
N SER A 176 -1.69 -8.12 -9.67
CA SER A 176 -2.93 -7.38 -9.90
C SER A 176 -2.66 -5.93 -10.28
N VAL A 177 -1.77 -5.24 -9.55
CA VAL A 177 -1.35 -3.86 -9.90
C VAL A 177 -0.86 -3.77 -11.34
N LEU A 178 0.02 -4.69 -11.74
CA LEU A 178 0.55 -4.73 -13.11
C LEU A 178 -0.54 -5.01 -14.16
N ALA A 179 -1.49 -5.89 -13.85
CA ALA A 179 -2.60 -6.21 -14.75
C ALA A 179 -3.53 -5.01 -14.98
N GLY A 180 -3.70 -4.14 -13.98
CA GLY A 180 -4.52 -2.94 -14.09
C GLY A 180 -3.83 -1.77 -14.79
N ILE A 181 -2.50 -1.80 -14.92
CA ILE A 181 -1.75 -0.74 -15.59
C ILE A 181 -1.79 -0.96 -17.11
N THR A 182 -2.55 -0.12 -17.82
CA THR A 182 -2.66 -0.17 -19.28
C THR A 182 -1.67 0.75 -19.99
N LYS A 183 -1.14 1.76 -19.29
CA LYS A 183 -0.13 2.69 -19.80
C LYS A 183 0.78 3.12 -18.66
N PHE A 184 2.08 3.07 -18.87
CA PHE A 184 3.07 3.59 -17.94
C PHE A 184 4.30 4.09 -18.70
N ASN A 185 4.82 5.24 -18.29
CA ASN A 185 6.12 5.73 -18.73
C ASN A 185 6.67 6.75 -17.73
N ASP A 186 7.95 6.73 -17.52
CA ASP A 186 8.71 7.73 -16.77
C ASP A 186 10.12 7.91 -17.35
N GLU A 187 11.04 8.54 -16.63
CA GLU A 187 12.41 8.76 -17.07
C GLU A 187 13.22 7.47 -17.22
N PHE A 188 12.74 6.33 -16.73
CA PHE A 188 13.38 5.02 -16.83
C PHE A 188 12.73 4.12 -17.90
N GLY A 189 11.70 4.62 -18.58
CA GLY A 189 10.98 3.92 -19.65
C GLY A 189 9.62 3.35 -19.24
N SER A 190 9.00 2.61 -20.15
CA SER A 190 7.62 2.14 -20.02
C SER A 190 7.48 0.77 -19.34
N ALA A 191 8.54 0.00 -19.21
CA ALA A 191 8.48 -1.34 -18.61
C ALA A 191 8.57 -1.29 -17.08
N LEU A 192 7.63 -1.95 -16.41
CA LEU A 192 7.72 -2.29 -15.00
C LEU A 192 8.18 -3.73 -14.88
N GLU A 193 9.17 -3.95 -14.01
CA GLU A 193 9.71 -5.28 -13.76
C GLU A 193 8.76 -6.10 -12.91
N GLN A 194 8.71 -7.42 -13.14
CA GLN A 194 7.89 -8.33 -12.37
C GLN A 194 8.70 -9.52 -11.88
N PRO A 195 8.35 -10.10 -10.72
CA PRO A 195 8.94 -11.34 -10.26
C PRO A 195 8.72 -12.45 -11.27
N THR A 196 9.78 -13.21 -11.57
CA THR A 196 9.73 -14.32 -12.52
C THR A 196 9.52 -15.67 -11.86
N THR A 197 9.77 -15.74 -10.56
CA THR A 197 9.77 -16.97 -9.76
C THR A 197 9.01 -16.78 -8.45
N GLY A 198 8.67 -17.90 -7.84
CA GLY A 198 8.06 -17.92 -6.51
C GLY A 198 6.54 -18.07 -6.51
N ILE A 199 6.04 -18.47 -5.37
CA ILE A 199 4.63 -18.80 -5.15
C ILE A 199 3.81 -17.52 -5.12
N LYS A 200 2.66 -17.55 -5.79
CA LYS A 200 1.59 -16.54 -5.67
C LYS A 200 0.47 -17.13 -4.83
N MET A 201 0.08 -16.43 -3.77
CA MET A 201 -0.95 -16.89 -2.85
C MET A 201 -2.27 -16.17 -3.10
N ILE A 202 -3.40 -16.85 -2.90
CA ILE A 202 -4.73 -16.23 -2.87
C ILE A 202 -4.75 -15.20 -1.74
N ARG A 203 -5.11 -13.96 -2.04
CA ARG A 203 -4.92 -12.81 -1.13
C ARG A 203 -6.18 -12.30 -0.45
N HIS A 204 -7.36 -12.60 -1.02
CA HIS A 204 -8.61 -11.97 -0.54
C HIS A 204 -9.15 -12.60 0.73
N MET A 205 -9.14 -13.91 0.82
CA MET A 205 -9.54 -14.63 2.02
C MET A 205 -8.69 -15.88 2.19
N ARG A 206 -8.34 -16.19 3.44
CA ARG A 206 -7.58 -17.41 3.77
C ARG A 206 -8.16 -18.07 5.01
N GLN A 207 -8.36 -19.38 4.93
CA GLN A 207 -8.69 -20.21 6.09
C GLN A 207 -7.43 -20.75 6.70
N ILE A 208 -7.33 -20.76 8.03
CA ILE A 208 -6.20 -21.34 8.74
C ILE A 208 -6.67 -22.60 9.45
N VAL A 209 -6.08 -23.75 9.11
CA VAL A 209 -6.29 -25.01 9.82
C VAL A 209 -5.27 -25.09 10.95
N MET A 210 -5.77 -25.03 12.18
CA MET A 210 -4.96 -25.01 13.39
C MET A 210 -4.55 -26.42 13.81
N HIS A 211 -3.25 -26.65 13.96
CA HIS A 211 -2.66 -27.89 14.47
C HIS A 211 -3.25 -29.17 13.86
N PRO A 212 -3.36 -29.27 12.53
CA PRO A 212 -3.89 -30.48 11.95
C PRO A 212 -2.98 -31.67 12.20
N PRO A 213 -3.52 -32.89 12.24
CA PRO A 213 -2.70 -34.07 12.19
C PRO A 213 -1.89 -34.12 10.89
N TYR A 214 -0.67 -34.56 10.97
CA TYR A 214 0.22 -34.75 9.82
C TYR A 214 0.94 -36.09 9.88
N GLU A 215 1.34 -36.59 8.72
CA GLU A 215 2.10 -37.82 8.57
C GLU A 215 3.57 -37.47 8.27
N THR A 216 4.48 -38.18 8.89
CA THR A 216 5.92 -38.05 8.59
C THR A 216 6.30 -39.08 7.53
N CYS A 217 6.67 -38.59 6.35
CA CYS A 217 7.07 -39.39 5.19
C CYS A 217 8.55 -39.13 4.86
N GLY A 218 9.45 -39.87 5.57
CA GLY A 218 10.89 -39.64 5.45
C GLY A 218 11.29 -38.24 5.93
N ASP A 219 11.79 -37.38 5.04
CA ASP A 219 12.17 -36.00 5.34
C ASP A 219 11.04 -34.99 5.05
N ALA A 220 9.84 -35.42 4.75
CA ALA A 220 8.71 -34.59 4.47
C ALA A 220 7.59 -34.74 5.51
N LEU A 221 6.77 -33.70 5.65
CA LEU A 221 5.52 -33.68 6.40
C LEU A 221 4.36 -33.59 5.42
N ARG A 222 3.42 -34.50 5.51
CA ARG A 222 2.21 -34.56 4.70
C ARG A 222 0.99 -34.12 5.50
N PHE A 223 0.17 -33.26 4.94
CA PHE A 223 -1.00 -32.67 5.57
C PHE A 223 -2.30 -33.08 4.87
N PRO A 224 -2.93 -34.22 5.20
CA PRO A 224 -4.17 -34.67 4.55
C PRO A 224 -5.30 -33.63 4.63
N SER A 225 -5.32 -32.82 5.69
CA SER A 225 -6.30 -31.73 5.87
C SER A 225 -6.22 -30.64 4.78
N ALA A 226 -5.08 -30.50 4.10
CA ALA A 226 -4.92 -29.57 2.99
C ALA A 226 -5.70 -30.00 1.72
N ALA A 227 -6.21 -31.25 1.67
CA ALA A 227 -7.15 -31.71 0.63
C ALA A 227 -8.54 -31.06 0.72
N ARG A 228 -8.82 -30.32 1.81
CA ARG A 228 -10.09 -29.63 1.99
C ARG A 228 -10.37 -28.71 0.80
N LYS A 229 -11.55 -28.87 0.20
CA LYS A 229 -12.00 -27.99 -0.89
C LYS A 229 -12.35 -26.62 -0.34
N THR A 230 -11.78 -25.61 -0.92
CA THR A 230 -12.13 -24.20 -0.71
C THR A 230 -12.64 -23.61 -2.04
N PRO A 231 -13.45 -22.56 -2.03
CA PRO A 231 -13.72 -21.78 -3.24
C PRO A 231 -12.42 -21.28 -3.89
N GLU A 232 -12.41 -21.05 -5.19
CA GLU A 232 -11.22 -20.61 -5.93
C GLU A 232 -10.62 -19.29 -5.43
N TRP A 233 -11.47 -18.44 -4.82
CA TRP A 233 -11.06 -17.15 -4.27
C TRP A 233 -10.57 -17.22 -2.81
N GLU A 234 -10.59 -18.43 -2.20
CA GLU A 234 -10.24 -18.64 -0.80
C GLU A 234 -9.04 -19.57 -0.66
N GLY A 235 -7.96 -19.05 -0.08
CA GLY A 235 -6.74 -19.81 0.21
C GLY A 235 -6.83 -20.60 1.51
N LEU A 236 -5.98 -21.60 1.65
CA LEU A 236 -5.88 -22.44 2.82
C LEU A 236 -4.46 -22.39 3.37
N ASP A 237 -4.33 -22.18 4.68
CA ASP A 237 -3.08 -22.21 5.42
C ASP A 237 -3.11 -23.32 6.46
N ILE A 238 -1.97 -23.94 6.66
CA ILE A 238 -1.70 -24.90 7.72
C ILE A 238 -0.85 -24.21 8.79
N TYR A 239 -1.36 -24.14 10.01
CA TYR A 239 -0.59 -23.65 11.15
C TYR A 239 -0.19 -24.80 12.07
N ILE A 240 1.10 -24.93 12.31
CA ILE A 240 1.66 -25.93 13.24
C ILE A 240 2.72 -25.28 14.13
N VAL A 241 2.94 -25.89 15.29
CA VAL A 241 4.07 -25.59 16.18
C VAL A 241 4.94 -26.85 16.26
N GLN A 242 6.20 -26.71 15.94
CA GLN A 242 7.18 -27.81 16.03
C GLN A 242 8.45 -27.33 16.74
N SER A 243 8.86 -28.01 17.76
CA SER A 243 10.06 -27.65 18.57
C SER A 243 10.00 -26.21 19.14
N GLY A 244 8.81 -25.70 19.42
CA GLY A 244 8.61 -24.34 19.94
C GLY A 244 8.62 -23.23 18.87
N GLU A 245 8.78 -23.59 17.60
CA GLU A 245 8.70 -22.66 16.49
C GLU A 245 7.34 -22.76 15.77
N GLU A 246 6.80 -21.62 15.35
CA GLU A 246 5.54 -21.53 14.63
C GLU A 246 5.79 -21.55 13.11
N PHE A 247 4.98 -22.35 12.41
CA PHE A 247 5.01 -22.42 10.95
C PHE A 247 3.63 -22.13 10.37
N LEU A 248 3.60 -21.36 9.29
CA LEU A 248 2.40 -21.04 8.55
C LEU A 248 2.64 -21.40 7.08
N VAL A 249 2.08 -22.53 6.68
CA VAL A 249 2.31 -23.13 5.36
C VAL A 249 1.07 -22.95 4.51
N PRO A 250 1.10 -22.14 3.45
CA PRO A 250 -0.01 -22.05 2.52
C PRO A 250 -0.10 -23.32 1.68
N ARG A 251 -1.32 -23.70 1.32
CA ARG A 251 -1.55 -24.85 0.43
C ARG A 251 -0.80 -24.75 -0.89
N GLU A 252 -0.61 -23.55 -1.39
CA GLU A 252 0.12 -23.25 -2.62
C GLU A 252 1.63 -23.61 -2.53
N ALA A 253 2.12 -23.83 -1.32
CA ALA A 253 3.50 -24.26 -1.07
C ALA A 253 3.67 -25.75 -0.89
N LEU A 254 2.58 -26.52 -0.85
CA LEU A 254 2.62 -27.97 -0.76
C LEU A 254 2.76 -28.60 -2.14
N ASP A 255 3.46 -29.73 -2.19
CA ASP A 255 3.53 -30.58 -3.37
C ASP A 255 2.15 -31.18 -3.72
N GLU A 256 2.06 -31.89 -4.84
CA GLU A 256 0.82 -32.52 -5.32
C GLU A 256 0.24 -33.54 -4.33
N ASP A 257 1.09 -34.22 -3.58
CA ASP A 257 0.71 -35.16 -2.52
C ASP A 257 0.41 -34.50 -1.18
N LEU A 258 0.36 -33.17 -1.14
CA LEU A 258 0.12 -32.33 0.03
C LEU A 258 1.24 -32.40 1.09
N SER A 259 2.45 -32.62 0.65
CA SER A 259 3.63 -32.67 1.51
C SER A 259 4.52 -31.43 1.34
N ILE A 260 5.41 -31.24 2.30
CA ILE A 260 6.50 -30.26 2.26
C ILE A 260 7.73 -30.88 2.93
N THR A 261 8.92 -30.65 2.38
CA THR A 261 10.15 -31.11 3.03
C THR A 261 10.38 -30.34 4.35
N LYS A 262 11.04 -30.97 5.31
CA LYS A 262 11.41 -30.29 6.56
C LYS A 262 12.36 -29.12 6.31
N HIS A 263 13.21 -29.25 5.28
CA HIS A 263 14.09 -28.16 4.87
C HIS A 263 13.30 -26.94 4.40
N ASP A 264 12.35 -27.12 3.44
CA ASP A 264 11.54 -26.03 2.93
C ASP A 264 10.61 -25.43 3.99
N LEU A 265 10.07 -26.26 4.89
CA LEU A 265 9.30 -25.80 6.02
C LEU A 265 10.11 -24.82 6.89
N ILE A 266 11.32 -25.22 7.29
CA ILE A 266 12.16 -24.44 8.21
C ILE A 266 12.70 -23.18 7.53
N THR A 267 13.13 -23.28 6.29
CA THR A 267 13.76 -22.16 5.57
C THR A 267 12.76 -21.19 4.97
N GLY A 268 11.57 -21.67 4.59
CA GLY A 268 10.60 -20.88 3.85
C GLY A 268 9.37 -20.45 4.64
N TRP A 269 8.91 -21.25 5.62
CA TRP A 269 7.56 -21.06 6.16
C TRP A 269 7.51 -20.89 7.67
N LYS A 270 8.63 -20.59 8.29
CA LYS A 270 8.64 -20.13 9.68
C LYS A 270 7.81 -18.83 9.74
N ARG A 271 6.87 -18.79 10.70
CA ARG A 271 6.00 -17.61 10.84
C ARG A 271 6.80 -16.43 11.32
N GLU A 272 6.66 -15.32 10.58
CA GLU A 272 7.23 -14.03 10.90
C GLU A 272 6.11 -13.00 11.14
N GLY A 273 6.41 -11.98 11.95
CA GLY A 273 5.46 -10.89 12.19
C GLY A 273 4.23 -11.27 13.00
N HIS A 274 3.18 -10.45 12.90
CA HIS A 274 1.97 -10.56 13.71
C HIS A 274 0.72 -10.93 12.93
N TYR A 275 0.79 -10.92 11.61
CA TYR A 275 -0.32 -11.24 10.73
C TYR A 275 -0.05 -12.54 9.96
N PRO A 276 -1.06 -13.37 9.72
CA PRO A 276 -2.42 -13.29 10.29
C PRO A 276 -2.40 -13.53 11.80
N GLN A 277 -3.37 -12.93 12.50
CA GLN A 277 -3.52 -13.17 13.94
C GLN A 277 -3.98 -14.61 14.16
N VAL A 278 -3.08 -15.41 14.71
CA VAL A 278 -3.38 -16.78 15.12
C VAL A 278 -3.76 -16.76 16.60
N LYS A 279 -5.03 -17.01 16.90
CA LYS A 279 -5.46 -17.19 18.28
C LYS A 279 -5.08 -18.61 18.71
N VAL A 280 -4.05 -18.75 19.50
CA VAL A 280 -3.78 -20.00 20.22
C VAL A 280 -4.82 -20.09 21.33
N GLN A 281 -5.69 -21.12 21.27
CA GLN A 281 -6.64 -21.43 22.34
C GLN A 281 -5.92 -22.05 23.51
#